data_276f3c6f99f5ad4aa68fbaddf7e8f47d
#
_entry.id   276f3c6f99f5ad4aa68fbaddf7e8f47d
#
_cell.length_a   1.000
_cell.length_b   1.000
_cell.length_c   1.000
_cell.angle_alpha   90.00
_cell.angle_beta   90.00
_cell.angle_gamma   90.00
#
_symmetry.space_group_name_H-M   'P 1'
#
loop_
_entity.id
_entity.type
_entity.pdbx_description
1 polymer ?
#
loop_
_entity_poly.entity_id
_entity_poly.type
_entity_poly.pdbx_seq_one_letter_code
_entity_poly.pdbx_strand_id
1 'polypeptide(L)'
;MKRTGMLLGSACLLLSLSIHPGWADNPQSPLKNKKNPNDPFLYAVTWQQTSAEMAALSYQTYRLAEHVIAEKIRLGNYKMREGRLYEDLLIQAPDGSTFVSSKPLAIILDLDETVFDNSPYEVFSLKRNNRYDNGYWSYWCRYQAQNPAAQLTMPGSIEFLKKCMEWGVTPIYITNRDLPEREATLQTLKGMGLDSPTLEDQLICRNKAKDKLDTQEFVKKMGWKDDSPEAREYLHNTSDKAGRRASVELRYKVLGYFGDNLYDHPVIVDPSLRGKDALRARKQQVDDNADRFGVDWFVLPNITYGSWVKPIIFPERSKSALQTLSDYGFSEWLKKNGPEADRQKGL
;
A
#
# COMPACT_ATOMS: atom_id res chain seq x y z
N MET A 1 -43.57 51.32 -10.14
CA MET A 1 -43.13 50.19 -9.28
C MET A 1 -41.85 49.58 -9.91
N LYS A 2 -40.71 49.88 -9.31
CA LYS A 2 -39.37 49.48 -9.84
C LYS A 2 -38.97 48.12 -9.26
N ARG A 3 -38.67 47.16 -10.12
CA ARG A 3 -38.07 45.85 -9.71
C ARG A 3 -36.53 46.05 -9.66
N THR A 4 -35.98 45.87 -8.48
CA THR A 4 -34.55 45.82 -8.23
C THR A 4 -34.08 44.37 -8.40
N GLY A 5 -33.26 44.10 -9.39
CA GLY A 5 -32.57 42.82 -9.58
C GLY A 5 -31.32 42.78 -8.74
N MET A 6 -31.15 41.72 -7.96
CA MET A 6 -30.00 41.43 -7.12
C MET A 6 -29.07 40.51 -7.90
N LEU A 7 -27.95 41.02 -8.32
CA LEU A 7 -26.82 40.27 -8.94
C LEU A 7 -26.03 39.59 -7.83
N LEU A 8 -26.05 38.27 -7.80
CA LEU A 8 -25.14 37.43 -7.01
C LEU A 8 -23.81 37.33 -7.78
N GLY A 9 -22.81 38.03 -7.27
CA GLY A 9 -21.44 37.91 -7.75
C GLY A 9 -20.80 36.64 -7.15
N SER A 10 -20.43 35.71 -8.03
CA SER A 10 -19.56 34.58 -7.67
C SER A 10 -18.14 35.10 -7.45
N ALA A 11 -17.69 35.12 -6.20
CA ALA A 11 -16.30 35.36 -5.85
C ALA A 11 -15.50 34.07 -6.09
N CYS A 12 -14.75 34.01 -7.19
CA CYS A 12 -13.68 33.04 -7.37
C CYS A 12 -12.56 33.34 -6.38
N LEU A 13 -12.43 32.51 -5.34
CA LEU A 13 -11.27 32.54 -4.45
C LEU A 13 -10.09 31.88 -5.17
N LEU A 14 -9.23 32.70 -5.75
CA LEU A 14 -7.90 32.28 -6.21
C LEU A 14 -7.04 32.06 -4.97
N LEU A 15 -6.91 30.81 -4.54
CA LEU A 15 -5.88 30.39 -3.60
C LEU A 15 -4.52 30.49 -4.31
N SER A 16 -3.80 31.57 -4.05
CA SER A 16 -2.40 31.70 -4.39
C SER A 16 -1.58 30.71 -3.56
N LEU A 17 -1.14 29.63 -4.18
CA LEU A 17 -0.09 28.75 -3.64
C LEU A 17 1.19 29.60 -3.55
N SER A 18 1.50 30.08 -2.35
CA SER A 18 2.80 30.63 -2.01
C SER A 18 3.82 29.49 -2.01
N ILE A 19 4.53 29.36 -3.14
CA ILE A 19 5.75 28.57 -3.22
C ILE A 19 6.78 29.24 -2.31
N HIS A 20 7.12 28.59 -1.21
CA HIS A 20 8.21 29.07 -0.36
C HIS A 20 9.54 28.85 -1.09
N PRO A 21 10.31 29.90 -1.40
CA PRO A 21 11.65 29.76 -1.95
C PRO A 21 12.61 29.53 -0.79
N GLY A 22 12.96 28.28 -0.55
CA GLY A 22 13.83 27.94 0.58
C GLY A 22 14.70 26.71 0.39
N TRP A 23 14.97 26.31 -0.84
CA TRP A 23 16.00 25.32 -1.13
C TRP A 23 17.01 25.96 -2.09
N ALA A 24 17.91 26.74 -1.48
CA ALA A 24 19.05 27.28 -2.21
C ALA A 24 19.92 26.10 -2.68
N ASP A 25 20.07 25.99 -3.98
CA ASP A 25 21.04 25.13 -4.65
C ASP A 25 22.41 25.33 -4.02
N ASN A 26 22.98 24.26 -3.45
CA ASN A 26 24.40 24.24 -3.12
C ASN A 26 25.18 23.96 -4.41
N PRO A 27 25.96 24.93 -4.95
CA PRO A 27 26.56 24.79 -6.28
C PRO A 27 27.77 23.87 -6.34
N GLN A 28 28.04 23.06 -5.32
CA GLN A 28 29.23 22.20 -5.26
C GLN A 28 28.91 20.71 -5.11
N SER A 29 28.08 20.18 -5.97
CA SER A 29 28.09 18.75 -6.29
C SER A 29 28.22 18.57 -7.80
N PRO A 30 29.27 17.92 -8.31
CA PRO A 30 29.37 17.71 -9.75
C PRO A 30 28.37 16.63 -10.16
N LEU A 31 27.14 17.05 -10.48
CA LEU A 31 26.18 16.24 -11.21
C LEU A 31 26.64 16.10 -12.67
N LYS A 32 27.83 15.48 -12.86
CA LYS A 32 28.33 15.04 -14.15
C LYS A 32 27.86 13.62 -14.44
N ASN A 33 26.55 13.38 -14.44
CA ASN A 33 25.98 12.27 -15.19
C ASN A 33 24.76 12.78 -15.92
N LYS A 34 24.87 12.88 -17.25
CA LYS A 34 23.70 13.05 -18.12
C LYS A 34 22.77 11.87 -17.80
N LYS A 35 21.74 12.11 -17.02
CA LYS A 35 20.70 11.11 -16.78
C LYS A 35 20.20 10.64 -18.13
N ASN A 36 20.16 9.33 -18.32
CA ASN A 36 19.55 8.75 -19.50
C ASN A 36 18.08 9.18 -19.49
N PRO A 37 17.61 10.00 -20.43
CA PRO A 37 16.22 10.41 -20.51
C PRO A 37 15.28 9.22 -20.74
N ASN A 38 15.82 8.07 -21.11
CA ASN A 38 15.11 6.81 -21.29
C ASN A 38 15.19 5.88 -20.08
N ASP A 39 15.51 6.39 -18.87
CA ASP A 39 15.48 5.56 -17.66
C ASP A 39 14.01 5.15 -17.37
N PRO A 40 13.69 3.85 -17.42
CA PRO A 40 12.33 3.38 -17.13
C PRO A 40 11.83 3.78 -15.75
N PHE A 41 12.74 3.92 -14.77
CA PHE A 41 12.39 4.35 -13.43
C PHE A 41 11.92 5.81 -13.39
N LEU A 42 12.48 6.67 -14.26
CA LEU A 42 12.00 8.04 -14.41
C LEU A 42 10.52 8.08 -14.83
N TYR A 43 10.12 7.24 -15.79
CA TYR A 43 8.73 7.17 -16.24
C TYR A 43 7.82 6.63 -15.14
N ALA A 44 8.25 5.61 -14.41
CA ALA A 44 7.49 5.06 -13.30
C ALA A 44 7.25 6.11 -12.19
N VAL A 45 8.29 6.82 -11.77
CA VAL A 45 8.19 7.88 -10.75
C VAL A 45 7.35 9.05 -11.25
N THR A 46 7.51 9.44 -12.53
CA THR A 46 6.68 10.49 -13.13
C THR A 46 5.21 10.10 -13.12
N TRP A 47 4.89 8.88 -13.54
CA TRP A 47 3.51 8.39 -13.52
C TRP A 47 2.92 8.39 -12.12
N GLN A 48 3.66 7.84 -11.14
CA GLN A 48 3.22 7.79 -9.74
C GLN A 48 2.92 9.17 -9.18
N GLN A 49 3.77 10.16 -9.47
CA GLN A 49 3.66 11.48 -8.85
C GLN A 49 2.71 12.43 -9.59
N THR A 50 2.54 12.26 -10.91
CA THR A 50 1.92 13.32 -11.74
C THR A 50 0.75 12.85 -12.58
N SER A 51 0.50 11.53 -12.72
CA SER A 51 -0.58 11.10 -13.60
C SER A 51 -1.96 11.28 -12.96
N ALA A 52 -2.88 11.81 -13.74
CA ALA A 52 -4.29 11.90 -13.35
C ALA A 52 -4.91 10.50 -13.23
N GLU A 53 -4.42 9.54 -14.00
CA GLU A 53 -4.88 8.15 -14.01
C GLU A 53 -4.56 7.47 -12.69
N MET A 54 -3.37 7.68 -12.11
CA MET A 54 -3.01 7.16 -10.79
C MET A 54 -3.99 7.68 -9.74
N ALA A 55 -4.23 8.99 -9.73
CA ALA A 55 -5.18 9.59 -8.80
C ALA A 55 -6.61 9.05 -8.98
N ALA A 56 -7.05 8.91 -10.25
CA ALA A 56 -8.37 8.37 -10.56
C ALA A 56 -8.53 6.91 -10.10
N LEU A 57 -7.52 6.06 -10.31
CA LEU A 57 -7.52 4.66 -9.85
C LEU A 57 -7.57 4.57 -8.32
N SER A 58 -6.82 5.42 -7.62
CA SER A 58 -6.85 5.47 -6.16
C SER A 58 -8.23 5.88 -5.64
N TYR A 59 -8.81 6.97 -6.16
CA TYR A 59 -10.17 7.39 -5.82
C TYR A 59 -11.21 6.30 -6.12
N GLN A 60 -11.11 5.66 -7.29
CA GLN A 60 -12.02 4.57 -7.66
C GLN A 60 -11.95 3.42 -6.66
N THR A 61 -10.76 3.02 -6.25
CA THR A 61 -10.55 1.95 -5.27
C THR A 61 -11.18 2.30 -3.92
N TYR A 62 -10.89 3.49 -3.38
CA TYR A 62 -11.42 3.89 -2.07
C TYR A 62 -12.93 4.15 -2.08
N ARG A 63 -13.48 4.72 -3.15
CA ARG A 63 -14.93 4.90 -3.28
C ARG A 63 -15.69 3.58 -3.41
N LEU A 64 -15.14 2.64 -4.20
CA LEU A 64 -15.70 1.29 -4.27
C LEU A 64 -15.68 0.62 -2.90
N ALA A 65 -14.55 0.69 -2.19
CA ALA A 65 -14.41 0.15 -0.85
C ALA A 65 -15.40 0.78 0.14
N GLU A 66 -15.59 2.09 0.08
CA GLU A 66 -16.56 2.81 0.90
C GLU A 66 -17.98 2.23 0.70
N HIS A 67 -18.43 2.08 -0.54
CA HIS A 67 -19.74 1.52 -0.84
C HIS A 67 -19.86 0.07 -0.36
N VAL A 68 -18.84 -0.75 -0.59
CA VAL A 68 -18.87 -2.17 -0.21
C VAL A 68 -18.85 -2.34 1.31
N ILE A 69 -18.02 -1.60 2.03
CA ILE A 69 -17.93 -1.67 3.50
C ILE A 69 -19.26 -1.16 4.12
N ALA A 70 -19.80 -0.04 3.63
CA ALA A 70 -21.08 0.46 4.09
C ALA A 70 -22.20 -0.58 3.90
N GLU A 71 -22.23 -1.25 2.76
CA GLU A 71 -23.23 -2.28 2.47
C GLU A 71 -23.06 -3.52 3.36
N LYS A 72 -21.81 -3.96 3.61
CA LYS A 72 -21.52 -5.02 4.58
C LYS A 72 -22.00 -4.66 5.98
N ILE A 73 -21.79 -3.42 6.42
CA ILE A 73 -22.27 -2.93 7.71
C ILE A 73 -23.80 -2.93 7.75
N ARG A 74 -24.45 -2.45 6.70
CA ARG A 74 -25.91 -2.38 6.60
C ARG A 74 -26.58 -3.76 6.62
N LEU A 75 -25.98 -4.74 5.95
CA LEU A 75 -26.51 -6.11 5.85
C LEU A 75 -26.13 -6.98 7.04
N GLY A 76 -25.05 -6.65 7.74
CA GLY A 76 -24.53 -7.44 8.86
C GLY A 76 -25.34 -7.20 10.14
N ASN A 77 -25.33 -8.19 11.02
CA ASN A 77 -25.90 -8.08 12.36
C ASN A 77 -24.81 -7.67 13.36
N TYR A 78 -24.42 -6.40 13.30
CA TYR A 78 -23.37 -5.86 14.15
C TYR A 78 -23.92 -5.01 15.28
N LYS A 79 -23.20 -4.96 16.40
CA LYS A 79 -23.60 -4.17 17.57
C LYS A 79 -22.57 -3.08 17.86
N MET A 80 -23.03 -1.86 18.04
CA MET A 80 -22.18 -0.75 18.46
C MET A 80 -21.93 -0.83 19.98
N ARG A 81 -20.65 -0.82 20.38
CA ARG A 81 -20.21 -0.76 21.77
C ARG A 81 -18.98 0.14 21.85
N GLU A 82 -18.99 1.13 22.74
CA GLU A 82 -17.87 2.04 22.99
C GLU A 82 -17.25 2.63 21.69
N GLY A 83 -18.09 3.02 20.74
CA GLY A 83 -17.68 3.60 19.48
C GLY A 83 -17.14 2.61 18.44
N ARG A 84 -17.28 1.29 18.65
CA ARG A 84 -16.86 0.23 17.71
C ARG A 84 -18.02 -0.70 17.37
N LEU A 85 -18.02 -1.18 16.13
CA LEU A 85 -18.92 -2.24 15.70
C LEU A 85 -18.32 -3.62 16.00
N TYR A 86 -19.18 -4.53 16.47
CA TYR A 86 -18.82 -5.90 16.83
C TYR A 86 -19.71 -6.91 16.13
N GLU A 87 -19.09 -8.02 15.68
CA GLU A 87 -19.78 -9.25 15.32
C GLU A 87 -19.81 -10.16 16.54
N ASP A 88 -21.03 -10.54 16.95
CA ASP A 88 -21.24 -11.53 18.04
C ASP A 88 -21.55 -12.89 17.43
N LEU A 89 -20.69 -13.85 17.67
CA LEU A 89 -20.84 -15.24 17.23
C LEU A 89 -21.15 -16.11 18.43
N LEU A 90 -22.23 -16.89 18.35
CA LEU A 90 -22.53 -17.94 19.33
C LEU A 90 -21.65 -19.16 19.01
N ILE A 91 -20.77 -19.53 19.93
CA ILE A 91 -19.86 -20.65 19.78
C ILE A 91 -20.27 -21.76 20.77
N GLN A 92 -20.43 -22.96 20.24
CA GLN A 92 -20.59 -24.15 21.05
C GLN A 92 -19.24 -24.77 21.39
N ALA A 93 -18.95 -24.90 22.67
CA ALA A 93 -17.74 -25.56 23.16
C ALA A 93 -17.86 -27.09 23.06
N PRO A 94 -16.74 -27.83 23.04
CA PRO A 94 -16.76 -29.29 22.99
C PRO A 94 -17.52 -29.98 24.14
N ASP A 95 -17.63 -29.32 25.28
CA ASP A 95 -18.41 -29.79 26.45
C ASP A 95 -19.91 -29.50 26.34
N GLY A 96 -20.39 -28.96 25.21
CA GLY A 96 -21.77 -28.63 24.96
C GLY A 96 -22.22 -27.27 25.51
N SER A 97 -21.37 -26.55 26.23
CA SER A 97 -21.65 -25.18 26.66
C SER A 97 -21.63 -24.21 25.49
N THR A 98 -22.34 -23.10 25.63
CA THR A 98 -22.42 -22.05 24.58
C THR A 98 -21.89 -20.75 25.15
N PHE A 99 -21.04 -20.07 24.39
CA PHE A 99 -20.57 -18.73 24.74
C PHE A 99 -20.59 -17.80 23.54
N VAL A 100 -20.63 -16.50 23.80
CA VAL A 100 -20.57 -15.47 22.75
C VAL A 100 -19.10 -15.08 22.54
N SER A 101 -18.61 -15.30 21.33
CA SER A 101 -17.34 -14.70 20.87
C SER A 101 -17.67 -13.36 20.19
N SER A 102 -17.06 -12.31 20.69
CA SER A 102 -17.30 -10.96 20.19
C SER A 102 -16.02 -10.42 19.55
N LYS A 103 -16.09 -10.12 18.24
CA LYS A 103 -14.96 -9.55 17.49
C LYS A 103 -15.30 -8.13 16.98
N PRO A 104 -14.48 -7.12 17.30
CA PRO A 104 -14.63 -5.82 16.68
C PRO A 104 -14.37 -5.90 15.18
N LEU A 105 -15.09 -5.06 14.41
CA LEU A 105 -14.90 -4.97 12.97
C LEU A 105 -13.61 -4.21 12.64
N ALA A 106 -12.89 -4.68 11.64
CA ALA A 106 -11.67 -4.04 11.17
C ALA A 106 -11.53 -4.07 9.64
N ILE A 107 -10.68 -3.21 9.15
CA ILE A 107 -10.05 -3.30 7.82
C ILE A 107 -8.54 -3.41 8.01
N ILE A 108 -7.87 -4.13 7.12
CA ILE A 108 -6.40 -4.26 7.12
C ILE A 108 -5.85 -3.48 5.94
N LEU A 109 -4.87 -2.61 6.18
CA LEU A 109 -4.22 -1.82 5.14
C LEU A 109 -2.70 -1.94 5.24
N ASP A 110 -2.03 -1.91 4.08
CA ASP A 110 -0.64 -1.45 4.02
C ASP A 110 -0.56 0.08 4.21
N LEU A 111 0.62 0.63 4.32
CA LEU A 111 0.84 2.07 4.45
C LEU A 111 1.45 2.69 3.20
N ASP A 112 2.61 2.19 2.78
CA ASP A 112 3.40 2.78 1.70
C ASP A 112 2.74 2.49 0.34
N GLU A 113 2.47 3.53 -0.46
CA GLU A 113 1.69 3.49 -1.71
C GLU A 113 0.26 2.91 -1.56
N THR A 114 -0.19 2.85 -0.31
CA THR A 114 -1.58 2.51 0.02
C THR A 114 -2.26 3.67 0.74
N VAL A 115 -1.73 4.14 1.86
CA VAL A 115 -2.18 5.33 2.57
C VAL A 115 -1.28 6.52 2.27
N PHE A 116 0.03 6.30 2.29
CA PHE A 116 1.06 7.30 2.03
C PHE A 116 1.52 7.23 0.58
N ASP A 117 1.72 8.38 -0.05
CA ASP A 117 2.40 8.50 -1.33
C ASP A 117 3.88 8.88 -1.06
N ASN A 118 4.78 7.93 -1.30
CA ASN A 118 6.21 8.13 -1.11
C ASN A 118 6.94 8.56 -2.40
N SER A 119 6.22 8.99 -3.42
CA SER A 119 6.83 9.47 -4.65
C SER A 119 7.88 10.56 -4.46
N PRO A 120 7.83 11.46 -3.43
CA PRO A 120 8.94 12.38 -3.15
C PRO A 120 10.24 11.67 -2.76
N TYR A 121 10.17 10.55 -2.03
CA TYR A 121 11.35 9.74 -1.74
C TYR A 121 11.91 9.08 -3.01
N GLU A 122 11.04 8.60 -3.89
CA GLU A 122 11.46 8.02 -5.17
C GLU A 122 12.11 9.06 -6.08
N VAL A 123 11.60 10.29 -6.11
CA VAL A 123 12.26 11.42 -6.80
C VAL A 123 13.65 11.72 -6.21
N PHE A 124 13.76 11.71 -4.88
CA PHE A 124 15.04 11.87 -4.20
C PHE A 124 16.03 10.76 -4.60
N SER A 125 15.58 9.51 -4.56
CA SER A 125 16.37 8.34 -4.96
C SER A 125 16.80 8.41 -6.43
N LEU A 126 15.89 8.81 -7.31
CA LEU A 126 16.16 9.03 -8.73
C LEU A 126 17.24 10.09 -8.95
N LYS A 127 17.18 11.23 -8.22
CA LYS A 127 18.20 12.31 -8.30
C LYS A 127 19.58 11.84 -7.88
N ARG A 128 19.68 10.83 -7.03
CA ARG A 128 20.94 10.27 -6.54
C ARG A 128 21.48 9.08 -7.36
N ASN A 129 20.78 8.67 -8.42
CA ASN A 129 21.05 7.41 -9.16
C ASN A 129 20.99 6.18 -8.23
N ASN A 130 20.24 6.27 -7.14
CA ASN A 130 20.09 5.22 -6.16
C ASN A 130 18.60 4.86 -6.08
N ARG A 131 18.25 3.57 -6.01
CA ARG A 131 16.84 3.18 -5.99
C ARG A 131 16.28 3.13 -4.60
N TYR A 132 16.99 2.50 -3.69
CA TYR A 132 16.56 2.37 -2.29
C TYR A 132 17.78 2.31 -1.38
N ASP A 133 17.69 3.02 -0.26
CA ASP A 133 18.71 3.04 0.79
C ASP A 133 18.04 3.10 2.16
N ASN A 134 18.32 2.10 3.01
CA ASN A 134 17.70 2.00 4.34
C ASN A 134 17.97 3.22 5.23
N GLY A 135 19.17 3.81 5.16
CA GLY A 135 19.52 4.99 5.95
C GLY A 135 18.67 6.20 5.57
N TYR A 136 18.60 6.50 4.27
CA TYR A 136 17.76 7.60 3.77
C TYR A 136 16.27 7.33 3.94
N TRP A 137 15.83 6.06 3.91
CA TRP A 137 14.46 5.69 4.21
C TRP A 137 14.07 6.06 5.65
N SER A 138 14.92 5.77 6.62
CA SER A 138 14.67 6.16 8.02
C SER A 138 14.65 7.69 8.21
N TYR A 139 15.45 8.44 7.43
CA TYR A 139 15.34 9.91 7.40
C TYR A 139 14.03 10.37 6.79
N TRP A 140 13.55 9.72 5.73
CA TRP A 140 12.27 10.00 5.11
C TRP A 140 11.12 9.81 6.09
N CYS A 141 11.06 8.69 6.80
CA CYS A 141 10.03 8.44 7.82
C CYS A 141 10.03 9.52 8.91
N ARG A 142 11.20 9.96 9.37
CA ARG A 142 11.30 11.06 10.34
C ARG A 142 10.86 12.40 9.77
N TYR A 143 11.17 12.67 8.49
CA TYR A 143 10.71 13.88 7.82
C TYR A 143 9.18 13.90 7.73
N GLN A 144 8.55 12.78 7.38
CA GLN A 144 7.09 12.65 7.35
C GLN A 144 6.46 12.98 8.72
N ALA A 145 7.02 12.44 9.80
CA ALA A 145 6.55 12.66 11.16
C ALA A 145 6.62 14.13 11.58
N GLN A 146 7.67 14.84 11.17
CA GLN A 146 7.88 16.26 11.49
C GLN A 146 7.08 17.20 10.58
N ASN A 147 6.60 16.71 9.43
CA ASN A 147 5.92 17.52 8.42
C ASN A 147 4.63 16.82 7.93
N PRO A 148 3.71 16.41 8.81
CA PRO A 148 2.53 15.64 8.41
C PRO A 148 1.61 16.40 7.46
N ALA A 149 1.57 17.74 7.54
CA ALA A 149 0.79 18.58 6.64
C ALA A 149 1.35 18.64 5.21
N ALA A 150 2.65 18.34 5.03
CA ALA A 150 3.31 18.27 3.73
C ALA A 150 3.38 16.84 3.18
N GLN A 151 2.93 15.86 3.97
CA GLN A 151 2.90 14.46 3.56
C GLN A 151 1.85 14.25 2.47
N LEU A 152 2.29 13.67 1.35
CA LEU A 152 1.37 13.21 0.32
C LEU A 152 0.68 11.91 0.75
N THR A 153 -0.57 11.78 0.36
CA THR A 153 -1.38 10.58 0.62
C THR A 153 -1.94 10.05 -0.69
N MET A 154 -2.20 8.77 -0.73
CA MET A 154 -2.93 8.20 -1.84
C MET A 154 -4.32 8.83 -1.90
N PRO A 155 -4.74 9.37 -3.06
CA PRO A 155 -5.99 10.09 -3.21
C PRO A 155 -7.20 9.28 -2.70
N GLY A 156 -7.98 9.86 -1.79
CA GLY A 156 -9.17 9.24 -1.20
C GLY A 156 -8.89 8.40 0.06
N SER A 157 -7.62 8.13 0.41
CA SER A 157 -7.27 7.26 1.53
C SER A 157 -7.70 7.83 2.88
N ILE A 158 -7.41 9.09 3.14
CA ILE A 158 -7.66 9.71 4.45
C ILE A 158 -9.16 9.87 4.70
N GLU A 159 -9.90 10.31 3.69
CA GLU A 159 -11.37 10.44 3.76
C GLU A 159 -12.03 9.09 4.04
N PHE A 160 -11.61 8.05 3.33
CA PHE A 160 -12.10 6.69 3.54
C PHE A 160 -11.80 6.17 4.95
N LEU A 161 -10.56 6.36 5.43
CA LEU A 161 -10.16 5.91 6.77
C LEU A 161 -10.94 6.63 7.88
N LYS A 162 -11.10 7.94 7.79
CA LYS A 162 -11.93 8.71 8.73
C LYS A 162 -13.36 8.20 8.75
N LYS A 163 -13.93 7.91 7.59
CA LYS A 163 -15.27 7.37 7.48
C LYS A 163 -15.40 5.97 8.09
N CYS A 164 -14.41 5.10 7.91
CA CYS A 164 -14.39 3.81 8.60
C CYS A 164 -14.36 3.97 10.12
N MET A 165 -13.55 4.90 10.63
CA MET A 165 -13.48 5.19 12.06
C MET A 165 -14.83 5.73 12.59
N GLU A 166 -15.48 6.63 11.86
CA GLU A 166 -16.82 7.15 12.18
C GLU A 166 -17.87 6.03 12.23
N TRP A 167 -17.77 5.03 11.36
CA TRP A 167 -18.63 3.84 11.38
C TRP A 167 -18.31 2.86 12.51
N GLY A 168 -17.25 3.08 13.27
CA GLY A 168 -16.80 2.16 14.32
C GLY A 168 -16.04 0.94 13.76
N VAL A 169 -15.53 1.03 12.54
CA VAL A 169 -14.61 0.03 11.95
C VAL A 169 -13.18 0.44 12.23
N THR A 170 -12.40 -0.48 12.79
CA THR A 170 -11.01 -0.23 13.22
C THR A 170 -10.04 -0.40 12.04
N PRO A 171 -9.30 0.63 11.60
CA PRO A 171 -8.19 0.44 10.67
C PRO A 171 -7.02 -0.27 11.38
N ILE A 172 -6.48 -1.31 10.78
CA ILE A 172 -5.28 -2.00 11.23
C ILE A 172 -4.23 -1.86 10.13
N TYR A 173 -3.09 -1.30 10.48
CA TYR A 173 -2.00 -1.02 9.55
C TYR A 173 -0.93 -2.11 9.66
N ILE A 174 -0.74 -2.91 8.60
CA ILE A 174 0.31 -3.93 8.52
C ILE A 174 1.33 -3.49 7.47
N THR A 175 2.43 -2.93 7.91
CA THR A 175 3.45 -2.34 7.04
C THR A 175 4.77 -3.10 7.07
N ASN A 176 5.54 -3.00 5.97
CA ASN A 176 6.92 -3.45 5.93
C ASN A 176 7.93 -2.37 6.33
N ARG A 177 7.47 -1.25 6.89
CA ARG A 177 8.34 -0.37 7.68
C ARG A 177 8.85 -1.15 8.87
N ASP A 178 10.13 -0.94 9.21
CA ASP A 178 10.77 -1.67 10.31
C ASP A 178 10.42 -1.06 11.67
N LEU A 179 10.66 -1.79 12.75
CA LEU A 179 10.39 -1.30 14.12
C LEU A 179 11.02 0.06 14.45
N PRO A 180 12.27 0.39 14.04
CA PRO A 180 12.84 1.71 14.27
C PRO A 180 12.05 2.87 13.65
N GLU A 181 11.27 2.63 12.60
CA GLU A 181 10.41 3.63 11.95
C GLU A 181 9.02 3.76 12.60
N ARG A 182 8.69 2.88 13.56
CA ARG A 182 7.34 2.78 14.14
C ARG A 182 6.88 4.08 14.78
N GLU A 183 7.71 4.68 15.63
CA GLU A 183 7.34 5.92 16.32
C GLU A 183 7.09 7.07 15.34
N ALA A 184 7.97 7.24 14.36
CA ALA A 184 7.78 8.23 13.30
C ALA A 184 6.50 7.97 12.48
N THR A 185 6.18 6.69 12.22
CA THR A 185 4.96 6.32 11.51
C THR A 185 3.71 6.63 12.31
N LEU A 186 3.70 6.36 13.63
CA LEU A 186 2.61 6.76 14.53
C LEU A 186 2.39 8.28 14.53
N GLN A 187 3.46 9.06 14.64
CA GLN A 187 3.38 10.51 14.61
C GLN A 187 2.83 11.02 13.27
N THR A 188 3.22 10.40 12.15
CA THR A 188 2.68 10.73 10.83
C THR A 188 1.18 10.47 10.77
N LEU A 189 0.70 9.30 11.20
CA LEU A 189 -0.72 8.96 11.22
C LEU A 189 -1.53 9.92 12.10
N LYS A 190 -1.03 10.24 13.30
CA LYS A 190 -1.65 11.22 14.21
C LYS A 190 -1.76 12.60 13.55
N GLY A 191 -0.68 13.05 12.93
CA GLY A 191 -0.64 14.34 12.23
C GLY A 191 -1.60 14.44 11.04
N MET A 192 -2.01 13.31 10.46
CA MET A 192 -3.04 13.23 9.40
C MET A 192 -4.47 13.17 9.96
N GLY A 193 -4.64 13.18 11.28
CA GLY A 193 -5.93 13.07 11.93
C GLY A 193 -6.50 11.65 11.95
N LEU A 194 -5.63 10.63 11.90
CA LEU A 194 -5.94 9.22 12.06
C LEU A 194 -5.61 8.73 13.48
N ASP A 195 -5.63 9.65 14.44
CA ASP A 195 -5.38 9.32 15.85
C ASP A 195 -6.58 8.57 16.46
N SER A 196 -6.28 7.60 17.29
CA SER A 196 -7.26 6.86 18.09
C SER A 196 -6.62 6.40 19.40
N PRO A 197 -7.42 6.14 20.45
CA PRO A 197 -6.89 5.62 21.73
C PRO A 197 -6.11 4.32 21.61
N THR A 198 -6.28 3.59 20.51
CA THR A 198 -5.66 2.28 20.27
C THR A 198 -4.75 2.28 19.04
N LEU A 199 -4.36 3.46 18.53
CA LEU A 199 -3.53 3.55 17.31
C LEU A 199 -2.22 2.77 17.44
N GLU A 200 -1.63 2.77 18.62
CA GLU A 200 -0.41 2.00 18.87
C GLU A 200 -0.59 0.48 18.65
N ASP A 201 -1.75 -0.06 19.01
CA ASP A 201 -2.06 -1.47 18.82
C ASP A 201 -2.55 -1.79 17.39
N GLN A 202 -2.89 -0.76 16.62
CA GLN A 202 -3.33 -0.85 15.23
C GLN A 202 -2.15 -0.86 14.26
N LEU A 203 -0.96 -0.38 14.66
CA LEU A 203 0.22 -0.33 13.79
C LEU A 203 1.14 -1.52 14.04
N ILE A 204 1.23 -2.40 13.06
CA ILE A 204 2.05 -3.62 13.04
C ILE A 204 3.16 -3.46 12.01
N CYS A 205 4.36 -3.11 12.47
CA CYS A 205 5.55 -2.98 11.66
C CYS A 205 6.24 -4.31 11.43
N ARG A 206 7.07 -4.39 10.38
CA ARG A 206 7.99 -5.50 10.18
C ARG A 206 9.12 -5.41 11.21
N ASN A 207 9.57 -6.57 11.66
CA ASN A 207 10.73 -6.63 12.53
C ASN A 207 11.94 -7.24 11.80
N LYS A 208 12.99 -6.46 11.63
CA LYS A 208 14.30 -6.94 11.15
C LYS A 208 15.23 -7.28 12.30
N ALA A 209 14.73 -7.72 13.42
CA ALA A 209 15.45 -8.25 14.57
C ALA A 209 16.95 -7.86 14.65
N LYS A 210 17.26 -6.60 14.84
CA LYS A 210 18.54 -6.19 15.41
C LYS A 210 18.46 -6.05 16.93
N ASP A 211 17.25 -5.93 17.45
CA ASP A 211 17.00 -5.77 18.87
C ASP A 211 15.94 -6.76 19.35
N LYS A 212 16.43 -7.90 19.87
CA LYS A 212 15.57 -8.99 20.34
C LYS A 212 14.65 -8.58 21.49
N LEU A 213 15.07 -7.60 22.30
CA LEU A 213 14.31 -7.16 23.48
C LEU A 213 13.04 -6.41 23.07
N ASP A 214 13.13 -5.42 22.20
CA ASP A 214 11.97 -4.65 21.73
C ASP A 214 10.96 -5.53 21.01
N THR A 215 11.45 -6.54 20.31
CA THR A 215 10.64 -7.51 19.59
C THR A 215 9.85 -8.41 20.52
N GLN A 216 10.51 -8.95 21.55
CA GLN A 216 9.87 -9.82 22.54
C GLN A 216 8.84 -9.05 23.35
N GLU A 217 9.15 -7.80 23.71
CA GLU A 217 8.21 -6.92 24.39
C GLU A 217 7.00 -6.61 23.54
N PHE A 218 7.20 -6.34 22.23
CA PHE A 218 6.11 -6.12 21.28
C PHE A 218 5.24 -7.37 21.12
N VAL A 219 5.84 -8.55 20.90
CA VAL A 219 5.13 -9.83 20.80
C VAL A 219 4.28 -10.07 22.05
N LYS A 220 4.84 -9.80 23.23
CA LYS A 220 4.14 -9.90 24.51
C LYS A 220 3.00 -8.87 24.62
N LYS A 221 3.22 -7.62 24.23
CA LYS A 221 2.20 -6.56 24.20
C LYS A 221 1.03 -6.92 23.28
N MET A 222 1.32 -7.57 22.14
CA MET A 222 0.31 -8.06 21.20
C MET A 222 -0.43 -9.30 21.71
N GLY A 223 -0.03 -9.86 22.84
CA GLY A 223 -0.63 -11.06 23.41
C GLY A 223 -0.32 -12.34 22.65
N TRP A 224 0.70 -12.31 21.78
CA TRP A 224 1.12 -13.49 21.05
C TRP A 224 1.96 -14.40 21.95
N LYS A 225 1.79 -15.72 21.78
CA LYS A 225 2.71 -16.68 22.40
C LYS A 225 4.02 -16.70 21.60
N ASP A 226 5.16 -16.80 22.28
CA ASP A 226 6.49 -16.75 21.66
C ASP A 226 6.70 -17.82 20.56
N ASP A 227 5.96 -18.93 20.62
CA ASP A 227 6.01 -20.02 19.65
C ASP A 227 4.84 -20.01 18.65
N SER A 228 3.96 -19.02 18.72
CA SER A 228 2.84 -18.90 17.77
C SER A 228 3.32 -18.61 16.35
N PRO A 229 2.58 -18.99 15.31
CA PRO A 229 2.93 -18.68 13.92
C PRO A 229 3.16 -17.17 13.70
N GLU A 230 2.34 -16.33 14.31
CA GLU A 230 2.38 -14.87 14.21
C GLU A 230 3.66 -14.32 14.85
N ALA A 231 4.01 -14.79 16.05
CA ALA A 231 5.24 -14.40 16.73
C ALA A 231 6.47 -14.87 15.96
N ARG A 232 6.47 -16.11 15.45
CA ARG A 232 7.57 -16.63 14.63
C ARG A 232 7.78 -15.81 13.37
N GLU A 233 6.71 -15.47 12.64
CA GLU A 233 6.82 -14.64 11.45
C GLU A 233 7.37 -13.25 11.79
N TYR A 234 6.84 -12.63 12.83
CA TYR A 234 7.30 -11.33 13.29
C TYR A 234 8.78 -11.35 13.70
N LEU A 235 9.17 -12.39 14.45
CA LEU A 235 10.54 -12.60 14.91
C LEU A 235 11.51 -12.96 13.78
N HIS A 236 11.06 -13.64 12.73
CA HIS A 236 11.88 -14.04 11.59
C HIS A 236 12.03 -12.97 10.50
N ASN A 237 11.41 -11.82 10.66
CA ASN A 237 11.65 -10.68 9.77
C ASN A 237 11.25 -10.92 8.31
N THR A 238 10.12 -11.51 8.07
CA THR A 238 9.65 -11.71 6.69
C THR A 238 8.94 -10.49 6.12
N SER A 239 9.07 -10.28 4.80
CA SER A 239 8.27 -9.29 4.06
C SER A 239 6.86 -9.80 3.78
N ASP A 240 6.61 -11.07 3.96
CA ASP A 240 5.28 -11.65 3.91
C ASP A 240 4.47 -11.15 5.11
N LYS A 241 3.23 -10.80 4.87
CA LYS A 241 2.34 -10.28 5.90
C LYS A 241 1.36 -11.34 6.44
N ALA A 242 1.45 -12.60 5.98
CA ALA A 242 0.46 -13.64 6.26
C ALA A 242 0.25 -13.89 7.77
N GLY A 243 1.31 -14.10 8.55
CA GLY A 243 1.18 -14.35 9.99
C GLY A 243 0.68 -13.12 10.75
N ARG A 244 1.12 -11.91 10.36
CA ARG A 244 0.63 -10.66 10.95
C ARG A 244 -0.86 -10.45 10.65
N ARG A 245 -1.34 -10.78 9.43
CA ARG A 245 -2.78 -10.81 9.11
C ARG A 245 -3.53 -11.83 9.94
N ALA A 246 -3.04 -13.08 10.00
CA ALA A 246 -3.66 -14.14 10.76
C ALA A 246 -3.87 -13.74 12.23
N SER A 247 -2.90 -13.08 12.86
CA SER A 247 -3.03 -12.58 14.23
C SER A 247 -4.13 -11.54 14.40
N VAL A 248 -4.37 -10.71 13.37
CA VAL A 248 -5.47 -9.73 13.36
C VAL A 248 -6.81 -10.45 13.19
N GLU A 249 -6.91 -11.40 12.28
CA GLU A 249 -8.13 -12.18 11.99
C GLU A 249 -8.62 -13.00 13.17
N LEU A 250 -7.69 -13.43 14.05
CA LEU A 250 -8.06 -14.08 15.32
C LEU A 250 -8.83 -13.15 16.26
N ARG A 251 -8.54 -11.84 16.23
CA ARG A 251 -9.06 -10.84 17.18
C ARG A 251 -10.16 -9.96 16.59
N TYR A 252 -10.19 -9.81 15.28
CA TYR A 252 -11.09 -8.91 14.57
C TYR A 252 -11.89 -9.64 13.49
N LYS A 253 -13.09 -9.13 13.20
CA LYS A 253 -13.80 -9.46 11.97
C LYS A 253 -13.33 -8.51 10.87
N VAL A 254 -12.53 -9.02 9.94
CA VAL A 254 -11.98 -8.22 8.84
C VAL A 254 -13.00 -8.08 7.72
N LEU A 255 -13.29 -6.84 7.31
CA LEU A 255 -14.23 -6.50 6.25
C LEU A 255 -13.55 -6.28 4.89
N GLY A 256 -12.26 -5.94 4.90
CA GLY A 256 -11.50 -5.69 3.68
C GLY A 256 -9.99 -5.61 3.90
N TYR A 257 -9.24 -5.89 2.82
CA TYR A 257 -7.78 -5.84 2.75
C TYR A 257 -7.38 -4.86 1.66
N PHE A 258 -6.40 -4.00 1.97
CA PHE A 258 -5.97 -2.91 1.10
C PHE A 258 -4.45 -2.93 0.97
N GLY A 259 -3.95 -2.81 -0.24
CA GLY A 259 -2.52 -2.73 -0.50
C GLY A 259 -2.19 -2.50 -1.96
N ASP A 260 -0.97 -2.04 -2.22
CA ASP A 260 -0.40 -1.89 -3.57
C ASP A 260 0.28 -3.17 -4.06
N ASN A 261 0.34 -4.18 -3.19
CA ASN A 261 1.07 -5.41 -3.46
C ASN A 261 0.18 -6.64 -3.26
N LEU A 262 0.34 -7.64 -4.12
CA LEU A 262 -0.44 -8.88 -4.02
C LEU A 262 -0.31 -9.54 -2.64
N TYR A 263 0.87 -9.45 -2.00
CA TYR A 263 1.10 -10.00 -0.65
C TYR A 263 0.44 -9.22 0.50
N ASP A 264 -0.21 -8.11 0.23
CA ASP A 264 -1.06 -7.41 1.21
C ASP A 264 -2.41 -8.10 1.39
N HIS A 265 -2.76 -8.96 0.46
CA HIS A 265 -3.99 -9.75 0.43
C HIS A 265 -3.75 -11.19 0.91
N PRO A 266 -4.79 -11.94 1.32
CA PRO A 266 -4.68 -13.34 1.73
C PRO A 266 -4.38 -14.29 0.57
N VAL A 267 -3.21 -14.14 -0.05
CA VAL A 267 -2.72 -15.00 -1.15
C VAL A 267 -1.60 -15.90 -0.67
N ILE A 268 -1.45 -17.05 -1.32
CA ILE A 268 -0.39 -18.02 -1.04
C ILE A 268 0.41 -18.24 -2.33
N VAL A 269 1.63 -17.73 -2.35
CA VAL A 269 2.58 -17.96 -3.45
C VAL A 269 3.84 -18.56 -2.86
N ASP A 270 4.27 -19.69 -3.40
CA ASP A 270 5.51 -20.35 -2.97
C ASP A 270 6.70 -19.37 -3.12
N PRO A 271 7.36 -19.00 -2.03
CA PRO A 271 8.47 -18.04 -2.05
C PRO A 271 9.73 -18.58 -2.73
N SER A 272 9.82 -19.88 -3.00
CA SER A 272 10.93 -20.50 -3.71
C SER A 272 10.87 -20.32 -5.22
N LEU A 273 9.69 -20.05 -5.78
CA LEU A 273 9.49 -19.86 -7.22
C LEU A 273 10.26 -18.65 -7.76
N ARG A 274 10.76 -18.78 -8.99
CA ARG A 274 11.54 -17.74 -9.69
C ARG A 274 11.10 -17.63 -11.16
N GLY A 275 11.46 -16.51 -11.79
CA GLY A 275 11.23 -16.27 -13.21
C GLY A 275 9.77 -16.46 -13.63
N LYS A 276 9.55 -17.14 -14.72
CA LYS A 276 8.21 -17.36 -15.31
C LYS A 276 7.26 -18.14 -14.40
N ASP A 277 7.79 -19.06 -13.60
CA ASP A 277 6.94 -19.87 -12.71
C ASP A 277 6.39 -19.02 -11.56
N ALA A 278 7.20 -18.15 -10.99
CA ALA A 278 6.73 -17.18 -9.99
C ALA A 278 5.71 -16.19 -10.57
N LEU A 279 5.92 -15.72 -11.81
CA LEU A 279 4.96 -14.85 -12.49
C LEU A 279 3.63 -15.57 -12.74
N ARG A 280 3.69 -16.83 -13.20
CA ARG A 280 2.50 -17.65 -13.43
C ARG A 280 1.74 -17.92 -12.14
N ALA A 281 2.44 -18.31 -11.07
CA ALA A 281 1.82 -18.57 -9.77
C ALA A 281 1.14 -17.32 -9.19
N ARG A 282 1.78 -16.14 -9.31
CA ARG A 282 1.16 -14.87 -8.88
C ARG A 282 -0.10 -14.53 -9.67
N LYS A 283 -0.06 -14.72 -11.00
CA LYS A 283 -1.22 -14.49 -11.86
C LYS A 283 -2.35 -15.46 -11.55
N GLN A 284 -2.00 -16.74 -11.33
CA GLN A 284 -2.98 -17.77 -10.93
C GLN A 284 -3.69 -17.39 -9.62
N GLN A 285 -2.99 -16.83 -8.62
CA GLN A 285 -3.63 -16.36 -7.40
C GLN A 285 -4.66 -15.26 -7.66
N VAL A 286 -4.43 -14.39 -8.64
CA VAL A 286 -5.41 -13.37 -9.03
C VAL A 286 -6.62 -14.02 -9.71
N ASP A 287 -6.39 -14.95 -10.64
CA ASP A 287 -7.45 -15.64 -11.38
C ASP A 287 -8.32 -16.50 -10.45
N ASP A 288 -7.70 -17.23 -9.52
CA ASP A 288 -8.39 -18.08 -8.52
C ASP A 288 -9.21 -17.29 -7.49
N ASN A 289 -8.93 -16.00 -7.30
CA ASN A 289 -9.59 -15.14 -6.34
C ASN A 289 -10.23 -13.92 -7.00
N ALA A 290 -10.56 -14.02 -8.29
CA ALA A 290 -11.07 -12.88 -9.06
C ALA A 290 -12.35 -12.27 -8.46
N ASP A 291 -13.18 -13.09 -7.83
CA ASP A 291 -14.41 -12.70 -7.15
C ASP A 291 -14.19 -11.92 -5.85
N ARG A 292 -12.96 -11.91 -5.30
CA ARG A 292 -12.60 -11.18 -4.10
C ARG A 292 -12.22 -9.72 -4.38
N PHE A 293 -11.69 -9.45 -5.57
CA PHE A 293 -11.25 -8.11 -5.93
C PHE A 293 -12.45 -7.17 -6.12
N GLY A 294 -12.43 -6.05 -5.39
CA GLY A 294 -13.54 -5.11 -5.33
C GLY A 294 -14.68 -5.51 -4.37
N VAL A 295 -14.56 -6.65 -3.68
CA VAL A 295 -15.52 -7.12 -2.65
C VAL A 295 -14.90 -7.05 -1.25
N ASP A 296 -13.74 -7.63 -1.06
CA ASP A 296 -12.98 -7.55 0.19
C ASP A 296 -11.46 -7.39 -0.04
N TRP A 297 -10.99 -7.45 -1.29
CA TRP A 297 -9.62 -7.16 -1.68
C TRP A 297 -9.57 -5.94 -2.59
N PHE A 298 -8.85 -4.89 -2.15
CA PHE A 298 -8.76 -3.61 -2.82
C PHE A 298 -7.30 -3.28 -3.12
N VAL A 299 -6.95 -3.24 -4.41
CA VAL A 299 -5.57 -3.03 -4.87
C VAL A 299 -5.38 -1.58 -5.29
N LEU A 300 -4.31 -0.96 -4.76
CA LEU A 300 -3.87 0.38 -5.13
C LEU A 300 -2.79 0.28 -6.22
N PRO A 301 -2.70 1.27 -7.12
CA PRO A 301 -1.69 1.27 -8.17
C PRO A 301 -0.30 1.62 -7.62
N ASN A 302 0.71 0.79 -7.93
CA ASN A 302 2.12 1.09 -7.74
C ASN A 302 2.95 0.48 -8.88
N ILE A 303 3.64 1.34 -9.64
CA ILE A 303 4.52 0.91 -10.73
C ILE A 303 6.01 1.20 -10.45
N THR A 304 6.34 1.74 -9.28
CA THR A 304 7.72 2.11 -8.92
C THR A 304 8.49 0.94 -8.34
N TYR A 305 7.84 0.14 -7.47
CA TYR A 305 8.44 -1.04 -6.86
C TYR A 305 7.35 -2.04 -6.43
N GLY A 306 7.77 -3.23 -6.02
CA GLY A 306 6.84 -4.23 -5.48
C GLY A 306 7.34 -5.66 -5.66
N SER A 307 6.59 -6.62 -5.11
CA SER A 307 6.93 -8.04 -5.25
C SER A 307 6.76 -8.56 -6.70
N TRP A 308 6.08 -7.81 -7.55
CA TRP A 308 5.90 -8.15 -8.97
C TRP A 308 7.22 -8.12 -9.76
N VAL A 309 8.19 -7.29 -9.33
CA VAL A 309 9.48 -7.16 -10.01
C VAL A 309 10.49 -8.22 -9.55
N LYS A 310 10.37 -8.75 -8.33
CA LYS A 310 11.31 -9.73 -7.77
C LYS A 310 11.52 -10.98 -8.63
N PRO A 311 10.46 -11.62 -9.18
CA PRO A 311 10.63 -12.80 -10.04
C PRO A 311 11.44 -12.54 -11.30
N ILE A 312 11.44 -11.29 -11.78
CA ILE A 312 12.13 -10.89 -13.02
C ILE A 312 13.59 -10.53 -12.76
N ILE A 313 13.86 -9.85 -11.65
CA ILE A 313 15.19 -9.30 -11.33
C ILE A 313 16.05 -10.30 -10.55
N PHE A 314 15.45 -11.15 -9.71
CA PHE A 314 16.13 -12.16 -8.92
C PHE A 314 15.73 -13.55 -9.43
N PRO A 315 16.65 -14.50 -9.69
CA PRO A 315 17.97 -14.65 -9.13
C PRO A 315 19.13 -14.27 -10.05
N GLU A 316 18.91 -14.00 -11.32
CA GLU A 316 19.98 -13.76 -12.29
C GLU A 316 20.00 -12.29 -12.72
N ARG A 317 20.77 -11.47 -12.02
CA ARG A 317 21.04 -10.06 -12.42
C ARG A 317 21.62 -9.93 -13.85
N SER A 318 22.09 -11.04 -14.43
CA SER A 318 22.67 -11.09 -15.77
C SER A 318 21.66 -11.28 -16.89
N LYS A 319 20.44 -11.76 -16.59
CA LYS A 319 19.39 -11.87 -17.62
C LYS A 319 18.60 -10.57 -17.68
N SER A 320 18.57 -9.96 -18.84
CA SER A 320 17.72 -8.81 -19.12
C SER A 320 16.26 -9.14 -18.78
N ALA A 321 15.57 -8.21 -18.11
CA ALA A 321 14.12 -8.32 -17.89
C ALA A 321 13.35 -8.57 -19.21
N LEU A 322 13.89 -8.05 -20.34
CA LEU A 322 13.35 -8.30 -21.69
C LEU A 322 13.28 -9.79 -22.05
N GLN A 323 14.17 -10.65 -21.52
CA GLN A 323 14.12 -12.09 -21.80
C GLN A 323 12.92 -12.79 -21.15
N THR A 324 12.35 -12.18 -20.13
CA THR A 324 11.18 -12.69 -19.40
C THR A 324 9.87 -12.21 -20.05
N LEU A 325 9.92 -11.08 -20.73
CA LEU A 325 8.78 -10.51 -21.44
C LEU A 325 8.60 -11.18 -22.81
N SER A 326 7.40 -11.12 -23.33
CA SER A 326 7.06 -11.71 -24.64
C SER A 326 6.37 -10.65 -25.49
N ASP A 327 6.78 -10.56 -26.74
CA ASP A 327 6.05 -9.83 -27.77
C ASP A 327 5.01 -10.71 -28.49
N TYR A 328 4.76 -11.90 -27.97
CA TYR A 328 3.81 -12.87 -28.49
C TYR A 328 4.00 -13.19 -29.98
N GLY A 329 5.26 -13.15 -30.44
CA GLY A 329 5.64 -13.48 -31.81
C GLY A 329 5.51 -12.31 -32.80
N PHE A 330 5.23 -11.10 -32.33
CA PHE A 330 5.09 -9.93 -33.20
C PHE A 330 6.39 -9.62 -33.98
N SER A 331 7.54 -9.74 -33.35
CA SER A 331 8.85 -9.55 -34.01
C SER A 331 9.07 -10.59 -35.14
N GLU A 332 8.71 -11.85 -34.93
CA GLU A 332 8.83 -12.90 -35.96
C GLU A 332 7.82 -12.68 -37.09
N TRP A 333 6.61 -12.24 -36.76
CA TRP A 333 5.61 -11.87 -37.76
C TRP A 333 6.10 -10.70 -38.62
N LEU A 334 6.71 -9.64 -38.00
CA LEU A 334 7.26 -8.48 -38.71
C LEU A 334 8.40 -8.86 -39.69
N LYS A 335 9.26 -9.81 -39.35
CA LYS A 335 10.32 -10.29 -40.27
C LYS A 335 9.73 -10.86 -41.56
N LYS A 336 8.55 -11.46 -41.50
CA LYS A 336 7.89 -12.07 -42.64
C LYS A 336 6.97 -11.13 -43.41
N ASN A 337 6.40 -10.12 -42.72
CA ASN A 337 5.29 -9.31 -43.24
C ASN A 337 5.53 -7.79 -43.09
N GLY A 338 6.68 -7.40 -42.52
CA GLY A 338 6.98 -5.99 -42.26
C GLY A 338 7.74 -5.32 -43.40
N PRO A 339 8.05 -4.02 -43.29
CA PRO A 339 8.66 -3.22 -44.34
C PRO A 339 10.00 -3.77 -44.87
N GLU A 340 10.76 -4.52 -44.05
CA GLU A 340 12.01 -5.14 -44.48
C GLU A 340 11.77 -6.37 -45.41
N ALA A 341 10.71 -7.13 -45.12
CA ALA A 341 10.31 -8.23 -45.96
C ALA A 341 9.79 -7.74 -47.34
N ASP A 342 9.12 -6.60 -47.36
CA ASP A 342 8.63 -5.99 -48.60
C ASP A 342 9.78 -5.46 -49.47
N ARG A 343 10.81 -4.85 -48.82
CA ARG A 343 12.05 -4.44 -49.55
C ARG A 343 12.81 -5.61 -50.16
N GLN A 344 12.81 -6.78 -49.51
CA GLN A 344 13.44 -7.99 -50.05
C GLN A 344 12.63 -8.62 -51.22
N LYS A 345 11.32 -8.37 -51.25
CA LYS A 345 10.44 -8.83 -52.35
C LYS A 345 10.37 -7.87 -53.51
N GLY A 346 11.07 -6.71 -53.45
CA GLY A 346 11.10 -5.73 -54.54
C GLY A 346 9.82 -4.90 -54.68
N LEU A 347 9.05 -4.79 -53.58
CA LEU A 347 7.84 -3.96 -53.49
C LEU A 347 8.12 -2.59 -52.90
#